data_15b91a0c0b5127cfc6174ea29c65e26a
#
_entry.id   15b91a0c0b5127cfc6174ea29c65e26a
#
_cell.length_a   1.000
_cell.length_b   1.000
_cell.length_c   1.000
_cell.angle_alpha   90.00
_cell.angle_beta   90.00
_cell.angle_gamma   90.00
#
_symmetry.space_group_name_H-M   'P 1'
#
loop_
_entity.id
_entity.type
_entity.pdbx_description
1 polymer ?
#
loop_
_entity_poly.entity_id
_entity_poly.type
_entity_poly.pdbx_seq_one_letter_code
_entity_poly.pdbx_strand_id
1 'polypeptide(L)'
;DSGEIYYGDTRVDTLSGKALRDQHKKTGMIFQSFNLFASRTAAGNIAYPLELAKMPKRKIADTVEKMLALVGLEGRGGARISTLSGGQKQRVAIARALAVEPDILFCDEATSALDPQTTRSILELLKRLQKEMNLSIVMITHQMEVVRDCCQQVAVIENGSVAETGSVQQLFSAPQSEVTKDFLMHINPLNPEDTQLIRWSKNGGAYTLRFSGELTSEPVLSRISRDYGIEFNICAGGTQKVGETVVGTLFADIHGSPENMAKAFAYLNQNGIKVEETHR
;
A
#
# COMPACT_ATOMS: atom_id res chain seq x y z
N ASP A 1 -22.27 -0.75 16.10
CA ASP A 1 -20.87 -0.41 16.30
C ASP A 1 -20.76 0.75 17.29
N SER A 2 -19.68 0.81 18.04
CA SER A 2 -19.41 1.86 19.01
C SER A 2 -18.04 2.47 18.76
N GLY A 3 -17.84 3.73 19.19
CA GLY A 3 -16.59 4.45 19.02
C GLY A 3 -16.80 5.89 18.55
N GLU A 4 -15.71 6.59 18.36
CA GLU A 4 -15.70 7.98 17.92
C GLU A 4 -14.84 8.13 16.68
N ILE A 5 -15.30 8.92 15.70
CA ILE A 5 -14.58 9.17 14.44
C ILE A 5 -14.27 10.67 14.37
N TYR A 6 -12.99 10.98 14.16
CA TYR A 6 -12.51 12.34 14.04
C TYR A 6 -11.83 12.58 12.69
N TYR A 7 -12.11 13.74 12.08
CA TYR A 7 -11.37 14.30 10.95
C TYR A 7 -10.67 15.57 11.44
N GLY A 8 -9.36 15.45 11.70
CA GLY A 8 -8.63 16.46 12.49
C GLY A 8 -9.27 16.60 13.89
N ASP A 9 -9.63 17.81 14.28
CA ASP A 9 -10.27 18.09 15.58
C ASP A 9 -11.80 17.96 15.55
N THR A 10 -12.39 17.59 14.41
CA THR A 10 -13.86 17.53 14.24
C THR A 10 -14.34 16.11 14.41
N ARG A 11 -15.17 15.88 15.43
CA ARG A 11 -15.89 14.61 15.61
C ARG A 11 -17.01 14.51 14.56
N VAL A 12 -16.99 13.48 13.70
CA VAL A 12 -17.86 13.36 12.53
C VAL A 12 -19.00 12.35 12.69
N ASP A 13 -18.87 11.35 13.57
CA ASP A 13 -19.89 10.33 13.82
C ASP A 13 -21.18 10.88 14.44
N THR A 14 -21.14 12.05 15.06
CA THR A 14 -22.28 12.75 15.65
C THR A 14 -22.93 13.78 14.72
N LEU A 15 -22.32 14.05 13.56
CA LEU A 15 -22.82 15.07 12.62
C LEU A 15 -24.13 14.61 11.95
N SER A 16 -25.02 15.56 11.72
CA SER A 16 -26.30 15.32 11.03
C SER A 16 -26.68 16.50 10.12
N GLY A 17 -27.65 16.28 9.25
CA GLY A 17 -28.26 17.32 8.45
C GLY A 17 -27.25 18.09 7.57
N LYS A 18 -27.15 19.40 7.75
CA LYS A 18 -26.27 20.27 6.96
C LYS A 18 -24.79 20.03 7.28
N ALA A 19 -24.44 19.88 8.57
CA ALA A 19 -23.06 19.70 8.99
C ALA A 19 -22.45 18.41 8.41
N LEU A 20 -23.21 17.32 8.39
CA LEU A 20 -22.79 16.07 7.75
C LEU A 20 -22.59 16.22 6.23
N ARG A 21 -23.52 16.91 5.55
CA ARG A 21 -23.36 17.18 4.10
C ARG A 21 -22.14 18.04 3.79
N ASP A 22 -21.85 19.03 4.62
CA ASP A 22 -20.67 19.89 4.42
C ASP A 22 -19.38 19.12 4.71
N GLN A 23 -19.40 18.18 5.65
CA GLN A 23 -18.26 17.27 5.88
C GLN A 23 -18.07 16.28 4.71
N HIS A 24 -19.15 15.73 4.13
CA HIS A 24 -19.05 14.86 2.96
C HIS A 24 -18.45 15.56 1.73
N LYS A 25 -18.60 16.88 1.58
CA LYS A 25 -17.95 17.63 0.49
C LYS A 25 -16.42 17.64 0.62
N LYS A 26 -15.90 17.50 1.84
CA LYS A 26 -14.48 17.43 2.13
C LYS A 26 -13.90 16.03 1.92
N THR A 27 -14.74 15.08 1.53
CA THR A 27 -14.37 13.67 1.40
C THR A 27 -14.66 13.22 -0.02
N GLY A 28 -13.64 12.76 -0.73
CA GLY A 28 -13.78 12.09 -2.01
C GLY A 28 -13.72 10.56 -1.82
N MET A 29 -14.39 9.82 -2.70
CA MET A 29 -14.33 8.36 -2.70
C MET A 29 -14.19 7.81 -4.11
N ILE A 30 -13.26 6.88 -4.27
CA ILE A 30 -13.02 6.08 -5.47
C ILE A 30 -13.37 4.65 -5.12
N PHE A 31 -14.27 4.05 -5.89
CA PHE A 31 -14.76 2.70 -5.67
C PHE A 31 -14.06 1.69 -6.59
N GLN A 32 -14.01 0.45 -6.19
CA GLN A 32 -13.47 -0.68 -6.95
C GLN A 32 -14.06 -0.80 -8.37
N SER A 33 -15.36 -0.63 -8.51
CA SER A 33 -16.09 -0.75 -9.79
C SER A 33 -16.27 0.57 -10.54
N PHE A 34 -15.46 1.60 -10.23
CA PHE A 34 -15.48 2.96 -10.77
C PHE A 34 -16.79 3.75 -10.45
N ASN A 35 -17.92 3.10 -10.34
CA ASN A 35 -19.27 3.66 -10.10
C ASN A 35 -19.60 4.88 -10.99
N LEU A 36 -19.23 4.79 -12.28
CA LEU A 36 -19.51 5.85 -13.26
C LEU A 36 -20.93 5.68 -13.83
N PHE A 37 -21.59 6.82 -14.06
CA PHE A 37 -22.88 6.85 -14.72
C PHE A 37 -22.70 6.51 -16.21
N ALA A 38 -23.16 5.36 -16.64
CA ALA A 38 -23.08 4.89 -18.02
C ALA A 38 -23.84 5.78 -19.00
N SER A 39 -24.92 6.46 -18.55
CA SER A 39 -25.73 7.39 -19.32
C SER A 39 -25.08 8.77 -19.53
N ARG A 40 -23.98 9.06 -18.83
CA ARG A 40 -23.24 10.32 -18.93
C ARG A 40 -21.91 10.13 -19.67
N THR A 41 -21.39 11.21 -20.24
CA THR A 41 -20.03 11.28 -20.78
C THR A 41 -18.99 11.36 -19.65
N ALA A 42 -17.70 11.32 -19.97
CA ALA A 42 -16.62 11.57 -19.01
C ALA A 42 -16.78 12.92 -18.32
N ALA A 43 -16.96 14.00 -19.09
CA ALA A 43 -17.24 15.34 -18.55
C ALA A 43 -18.50 15.37 -17.68
N GLY A 44 -19.58 14.70 -18.11
CA GLY A 44 -20.81 14.62 -17.35
C GLY A 44 -20.68 13.88 -16.01
N ASN A 45 -19.80 12.88 -15.92
CA ASN A 45 -19.48 12.22 -14.66
C ASN A 45 -18.71 13.17 -13.70
N ILE A 46 -17.73 13.90 -14.22
CA ILE A 46 -16.94 14.86 -13.43
C ILE A 46 -17.82 16.05 -12.99
N ALA A 47 -18.74 16.51 -13.85
CA ALA A 47 -19.64 17.61 -13.54
C ALA A 47 -20.66 17.26 -12.44
N TYR A 48 -21.01 16.00 -12.28
CA TYR A 48 -22.12 15.58 -11.42
C TYR A 48 -22.03 16.08 -9.95
N PRO A 49 -20.91 15.92 -9.22
CA PRO A 49 -20.82 16.46 -7.85
C PRO A 49 -20.91 17.99 -7.81
N LEU A 50 -20.44 18.68 -8.85
CA LEU A 50 -20.51 20.13 -8.95
C LEU A 50 -21.96 20.61 -9.21
N GLU A 51 -22.73 19.84 -10.00
CA GLU A 51 -24.16 20.05 -10.22
C GLU A 51 -24.96 19.94 -8.90
N LEU A 52 -24.63 18.88 -8.09
CA LEU A 52 -25.23 18.71 -6.77
C LEU A 52 -24.88 19.84 -5.80
N ALA A 53 -23.67 20.37 -5.90
CA ALA A 53 -23.23 21.55 -5.15
C ALA A 53 -23.88 22.86 -5.65
N LYS A 54 -24.72 22.80 -6.70
CA LYS A 54 -25.39 23.96 -7.34
C LYS A 54 -24.38 25.01 -7.83
N MET A 55 -23.24 24.59 -8.30
CA MET A 55 -22.22 25.50 -8.84
C MET A 55 -22.68 26.11 -10.15
N PRO A 56 -22.31 27.39 -10.46
CA PRO A 56 -22.65 28.03 -11.74
C PRO A 56 -22.09 27.22 -12.93
N LYS A 57 -22.87 27.11 -14.01
CA LYS A 57 -22.53 26.31 -15.21
C LYS A 57 -21.15 26.64 -15.78
N ARG A 58 -20.75 27.91 -15.81
CA ARG A 58 -19.42 28.33 -16.29
C ARG A 58 -18.31 27.76 -15.43
N LYS A 59 -18.44 27.84 -14.09
CA LYS A 59 -17.46 27.26 -13.17
C LYS A 59 -17.40 25.74 -13.29
N ILE A 60 -18.53 25.07 -13.52
CA ILE A 60 -18.57 23.61 -13.78
C ILE A 60 -17.74 23.31 -15.02
N ALA A 61 -17.94 24.01 -16.14
CA ALA A 61 -17.19 23.77 -17.37
C ALA A 61 -15.66 23.94 -17.15
N ASP A 62 -15.26 25.05 -16.55
CA ASP A 62 -13.85 25.37 -16.26
C ASP A 62 -13.23 24.29 -15.34
N THR A 63 -13.96 23.85 -14.30
CA THR A 63 -13.48 22.81 -13.38
C THR A 63 -13.36 21.45 -14.07
N VAL A 64 -14.34 21.09 -14.92
CA VAL A 64 -14.30 19.82 -15.66
C VAL A 64 -13.09 19.75 -16.59
N GLU A 65 -12.80 20.82 -17.34
CA GLU A 65 -11.61 20.90 -18.20
C GLU A 65 -10.32 20.77 -17.39
N LYS A 66 -10.22 21.50 -16.29
CA LYS A 66 -9.08 21.40 -15.35
C LYS A 66 -8.92 19.97 -14.84
N MET A 67 -9.98 19.30 -14.43
CA MET A 67 -9.93 17.94 -13.92
C MET A 67 -9.56 16.93 -15.00
N LEU A 68 -10.07 17.07 -16.24
CA LEU A 68 -9.68 16.21 -17.35
C LEU A 68 -8.19 16.35 -17.67
N ALA A 69 -7.67 17.58 -17.70
CA ALA A 69 -6.23 17.82 -17.87
C ALA A 69 -5.40 17.20 -16.74
N LEU A 70 -5.83 17.39 -15.50
CA LEU A 70 -5.15 16.88 -14.30
C LEU A 70 -4.94 15.36 -14.33
N VAL A 71 -5.91 14.62 -14.90
CA VAL A 71 -5.82 13.15 -15.00
C VAL A 71 -5.32 12.65 -16.37
N GLY A 72 -4.90 13.55 -17.29
CA GLY A 72 -4.39 13.22 -18.61
C GLY A 72 -5.45 12.66 -19.56
N LEU A 73 -6.64 13.29 -19.56
CA LEU A 73 -7.77 12.98 -20.43
C LEU A 73 -8.25 14.22 -21.21
N GLU A 74 -7.33 15.14 -21.54
CA GLU A 74 -7.64 16.31 -22.35
C GLU A 74 -8.31 15.91 -23.67
N GLY A 75 -9.37 16.64 -24.06
CA GLY A 75 -10.14 16.36 -25.28
C GLY A 75 -11.04 15.12 -25.21
N ARG A 76 -11.03 14.35 -24.11
CA ARG A 76 -11.86 13.15 -23.94
C ARG A 76 -13.18 13.39 -23.19
N GLY A 77 -13.50 14.64 -22.85
CA GLY A 77 -14.71 14.97 -22.08
C GLY A 77 -16.02 14.48 -22.69
N GLY A 78 -16.12 14.46 -24.03
CA GLY A 78 -17.30 13.96 -24.76
C GLY A 78 -17.40 12.43 -24.86
N ALA A 79 -16.38 11.68 -24.44
CA ALA A 79 -16.36 10.22 -24.59
C ALA A 79 -17.44 9.55 -23.72
N ARG A 80 -18.12 8.54 -24.27
CA ARG A 80 -19.04 7.67 -23.53
C ARG A 80 -18.24 6.72 -22.63
N ILE A 81 -18.75 6.45 -21.44
CA ILE A 81 -18.05 5.55 -20.47
C ILE A 81 -17.81 4.16 -21.03
N SER A 82 -18.73 3.65 -21.88
CA SER A 82 -18.61 2.34 -22.53
C SER A 82 -17.41 2.25 -23.51
N THR A 83 -16.92 3.37 -24.03
CA THR A 83 -15.80 3.42 -24.99
C THR A 83 -14.44 3.64 -24.34
N LEU A 84 -14.42 3.84 -23.03
CA LEU A 84 -13.18 4.07 -22.27
C LEU A 84 -12.57 2.75 -21.80
N SER A 85 -11.23 2.68 -21.81
CA SER A 85 -10.49 1.57 -21.17
C SER A 85 -10.67 1.59 -19.64
N GLY A 86 -10.33 0.51 -18.95
CA GLY A 86 -10.37 0.43 -17.49
C GLY A 86 -9.60 1.56 -16.82
N GLY A 87 -8.35 1.79 -17.25
CA GLY A 87 -7.53 2.90 -16.72
C GLY A 87 -8.11 4.29 -17.01
N GLN A 88 -8.74 4.49 -18.19
CA GLN A 88 -9.40 5.74 -18.49
C GLN A 88 -10.66 5.95 -17.62
N LYS A 89 -11.45 4.89 -17.39
CA LYS A 89 -12.58 4.93 -16.45
C LYS A 89 -12.11 5.30 -15.04
N GLN A 90 -11.01 4.71 -14.59
CA GLN A 90 -10.43 5.03 -13.29
C GLN A 90 -9.98 6.50 -13.19
N ARG A 91 -9.35 7.03 -14.23
CA ARG A 91 -8.98 8.45 -14.30
C ARG A 91 -10.20 9.38 -14.24
N VAL A 92 -11.32 9.02 -14.90
CA VAL A 92 -12.57 9.76 -14.77
C VAL A 92 -13.14 9.68 -13.35
N ALA A 93 -13.08 8.51 -12.70
CA ALA A 93 -13.52 8.35 -11.32
C ALA A 93 -12.68 9.20 -10.33
N ILE A 94 -11.37 9.23 -10.52
CA ILE A 94 -10.45 10.09 -9.76
C ILE A 94 -10.82 11.58 -9.98
N ALA A 95 -10.95 12.02 -11.24
CA ALA A 95 -11.30 13.39 -11.58
C ALA A 95 -12.65 13.82 -10.97
N ARG A 96 -13.64 12.92 -10.98
CA ARG A 96 -14.95 13.15 -10.35
C ARG A 96 -14.81 13.32 -8.84
N ALA A 97 -14.04 12.46 -8.17
CA ALA A 97 -13.83 12.53 -6.73
C ALA A 97 -13.12 13.82 -6.31
N LEU A 98 -12.21 14.32 -7.14
CA LEU A 98 -11.43 15.53 -6.89
C LEU A 98 -12.14 16.84 -7.30
N ALA A 99 -13.21 16.76 -8.10
CA ALA A 99 -13.89 17.95 -8.64
C ALA A 99 -14.42 18.91 -7.57
N VAL A 100 -14.74 18.39 -6.37
CA VAL A 100 -15.20 19.18 -5.22
C VAL A 100 -14.06 19.62 -4.29
N GLU A 101 -12.80 19.40 -4.68
CA GLU A 101 -11.60 19.76 -3.92
C GLU A 101 -11.65 19.20 -2.48
N PRO A 102 -11.71 17.87 -2.31
CA PRO A 102 -11.78 17.25 -0.98
C PRO A 102 -10.47 17.38 -0.22
N ASP A 103 -10.51 17.34 1.11
CA ASP A 103 -9.33 17.25 1.99
C ASP A 103 -8.83 15.81 2.12
N ILE A 104 -9.77 14.84 2.03
CA ILE A 104 -9.50 13.39 2.19
C ILE A 104 -10.04 12.63 0.99
N LEU A 105 -9.23 11.71 0.45
CA LEU A 105 -9.62 10.81 -0.63
C LEU A 105 -9.54 9.35 -0.18
N PHE A 106 -10.68 8.68 -0.10
CA PHE A 106 -10.73 7.24 0.13
C PHE A 106 -10.65 6.49 -1.20
N CYS A 107 -9.79 5.49 -1.26
CA CYS A 107 -9.58 4.62 -2.41
C CYS A 107 -9.90 3.18 -1.99
N ASP A 108 -11.08 2.71 -2.34
CA ASP A 108 -11.55 1.36 -2.03
C ASP A 108 -11.20 0.43 -3.20
N GLU A 109 -10.16 -0.38 -3.02
CA GLU A 109 -9.59 -1.28 -4.03
C GLU A 109 -9.46 -0.65 -5.44
N ALA A 110 -9.05 0.59 -5.49
CA ALA A 110 -9.08 1.45 -6.69
C ALA A 110 -8.25 0.92 -7.87
N THR A 111 -7.45 -0.13 -7.69
CA THR A 111 -6.57 -0.71 -8.72
C THR A 111 -6.79 -2.21 -8.96
N SER A 112 -7.66 -2.87 -8.21
CA SER A 112 -7.85 -4.33 -8.28
C SER A 112 -8.36 -4.85 -9.63
N ALA A 113 -9.09 -4.03 -10.39
CA ALA A 113 -9.65 -4.37 -11.71
C ALA A 113 -8.74 -3.95 -12.89
N LEU A 114 -7.50 -3.54 -12.63
CA LEU A 114 -6.57 -3.01 -13.63
C LEU A 114 -5.38 -3.95 -13.84
N ASP A 115 -4.81 -3.90 -15.05
CA ASP A 115 -3.55 -4.58 -15.32
C ASP A 115 -2.37 -3.92 -14.58
N PRO A 116 -1.25 -4.62 -14.36
CA PRO A 116 -0.14 -4.11 -13.55
C PRO A 116 0.46 -2.79 -14.06
N GLN A 117 0.53 -2.59 -15.38
CA GLN A 117 1.09 -1.36 -15.96
C GLN A 117 0.15 -0.16 -15.71
N THR A 118 -1.15 -0.37 -15.93
CA THR A 118 -2.17 0.63 -15.65
C THR A 118 -2.23 0.96 -14.15
N THR A 119 -2.15 -0.07 -13.28
CA THR A 119 -2.07 0.09 -11.83
C THR A 119 -0.94 1.04 -11.43
N ARG A 120 0.28 0.81 -11.90
CA ARG A 120 1.42 1.69 -11.62
C ARG A 120 1.17 3.13 -12.05
N SER A 121 0.62 3.32 -13.27
CA SER A 121 0.28 4.66 -13.80
C SER A 121 -0.77 5.39 -12.95
N ILE A 122 -1.77 4.66 -12.41
CA ILE A 122 -2.78 5.24 -11.50
C ILE A 122 -2.17 5.59 -10.14
N LEU A 123 -1.31 4.73 -9.59
CA LEU A 123 -0.64 5.00 -8.32
C LEU A 123 0.31 6.19 -8.40
N GLU A 124 1.05 6.33 -9.48
CA GLU A 124 1.89 7.52 -9.75
C GLU A 124 1.05 8.79 -9.87
N LEU A 125 -0.11 8.70 -10.55
CA LEU A 125 -1.06 9.81 -10.62
C LEU A 125 -1.55 10.20 -9.21
N LEU A 126 -1.97 9.25 -8.39
CA LEU A 126 -2.44 9.52 -7.02
C LEU A 126 -1.36 10.16 -6.15
N LYS A 127 -0.10 9.67 -6.22
CA LYS A 127 1.03 10.27 -5.51
C LYS A 127 1.29 11.72 -5.92
N ARG A 128 1.22 12.01 -7.23
CA ARG A 128 1.36 13.36 -7.74
C ARG A 128 0.25 14.26 -7.21
N LEU A 129 -1.00 13.82 -7.32
CA LEU A 129 -2.18 14.56 -6.86
C LEU A 129 -2.16 14.81 -5.35
N GLN A 130 -1.70 13.83 -4.57
CA GLN A 130 -1.53 13.96 -3.12
C GLN A 130 -0.62 15.15 -2.78
N LYS A 131 0.50 15.30 -3.49
CA LYS A 131 1.46 16.39 -3.28
C LYS A 131 0.93 17.72 -3.80
N GLU A 132 0.38 17.76 -5.03
CA GLU A 132 -0.08 18.98 -5.68
C GLU A 132 -1.30 19.60 -4.99
N MET A 133 -2.19 18.78 -4.44
CA MET A 133 -3.43 19.22 -3.80
C MET A 133 -3.39 19.15 -2.26
N ASN A 134 -2.26 18.72 -1.68
CA ASN A 134 -2.10 18.48 -0.24
C ASN A 134 -3.20 17.58 0.35
N LEU A 135 -3.51 16.47 -0.34
CA LEU A 135 -4.55 15.53 0.03
C LEU A 135 -4.08 14.52 1.07
N SER A 136 -4.96 14.15 1.99
CA SER A 136 -4.83 12.89 2.74
C SER A 136 -5.47 11.77 1.94
N ILE A 137 -4.71 10.72 1.59
CA ILE A 137 -5.24 9.56 0.85
C ILE A 137 -5.30 8.36 1.80
N VAL A 138 -6.47 7.77 1.93
CA VAL A 138 -6.71 6.51 2.65
C VAL A 138 -6.96 5.42 1.62
N MET A 139 -6.07 4.43 1.55
CA MET A 139 -6.18 3.31 0.62
C MET A 139 -6.64 2.05 1.36
N ILE A 140 -7.70 1.43 0.84
CA ILE A 140 -8.16 0.11 1.27
C ILE A 140 -7.72 -0.86 0.19
N THR A 141 -6.87 -1.81 0.53
CA THR A 141 -6.31 -2.77 -0.44
C THR A 141 -5.78 -4.02 0.25
N HIS A 142 -5.84 -5.14 -0.44
CA HIS A 142 -5.15 -6.37 -0.07
C HIS A 142 -3.82 -6.54 -0.85
N GLN A 143 -3.48 -5.59 -1.74
CA GLN A 143 -2.26 -5.61 -2.54
C GLN A 143 -1.11 -4.94 -1.77
N MET A 144 -0.26 -5.74 -1.18
CA MET A 144 0.83 -5.23 -0.34
C MET A 144 1.89 -4.46 -1.14
N GLU A 145 2.05 -4.72 -2.44
CA GLU A 145 2.90 -3.92 -3.31
C GLU A 145 2.40 -2.48 -3.37
N VAL A 146 1.08 -2.28 -3.40
CA VAL A 146 0.47 -0.94 -3.35
C VAL A 146 0.78 -0.27 -2.01
N VAL A 147 0.65 -1.00 -0.90
CA VAL A 147 1.00 -0.51 0.44
C VAL A 147 2.46 -0.10 0.49
N ARG A 148 3.38 -0.99 0.09
CA ARG A 148 4.82 -0.74 0.07
C ARG A 148 5.20 0.50 -0.74
N ASP A 149 4.60 0.64 -1.93
CA ASP A 149 5.01 1.64 -2.89
C ASP A 149 4.35 3.01 -2.68
N CYS A 150 3.18 3.06 -2.00
CA CYS A 150 2.37 4.27 -1.96
C CYS A 150 2.06 4.81 -0.56
N CYS A 151 2.10 3.96 0.48
CA CYS A 151 1.66 4.35 1.80
C CYS A 151 2.84 4.73 2.71
N GLN A 152 2.57 5.55 3.73
CA GLN A 152 3.50 5.88 4.80
C GLN A 152 3.13 5.17 6.11
N GLN A 153 1.83 5.07 6.37
CA GLN A 153 1.25 4.41 7.55
C GLN A 153 0.31 3.30 7.11
N VAL A 154 0.22 2.26 7.90
CA VAL A 154 -0.61 1.09 7.65
C VAL A 154 -1.38 0.71 8.90
N ALA A 155 -2.63 0.28 8.73
CA ALA A 155 -3.39 -0.47 9.71
C ALA A 155 -3.80 -1.80 9.07
N VAL A 156 -3.38 -2.90 9.66
CA VAL A 156 -3.80 -4.25 9.25
C VAL A 156 -5.06 -4.61 10.02
N ILE A 157 -6.09 -5.01 9.29
CA ILE A 157 -7.41 -5.35 9.86
C ILE A 157 -7.66 -6.84 9.68
N GLU A 158 -8.02 -7.49 10.77
CA GLU A 158 -8.42 -8.89 10.79
C GLU A 158 -9.72 -9.04 11.59
N ASN A 159 -10.71 -9.75 11.03
CA ASN A 159 -11.99 -10.03 11.69
C ASN A 159 -12.68 -8.78 12.28
N GLY A 160 -12.55 -7.63 11.60
CA GLY A 160 -13.14 -6.36 12.01
C GLY A 160 -12.40 -5.63 13.12
N SER A 161 -11.21 -6.11 13.53
CA SER A 161 -10.35 -5.49 14.53
C SER A 161 -9.00 -5.11 13.92
N VAL A 162 -8.36 -4.07 14.47
CA VAL A 162 -7.01 -3.68 14.06
C VAL A 162 -6.02 -4.64 14.72
N ALA A 163 -5.36 -5.47 13.89
CA ALA A 163 -4.36 -6.43 14.34
C ALA A 163 -2.98 -5.77 14.56
N GLU A 164 -2.61 -4.83 13.70
CA GLU A 164 -1.32 -4.13 13.78
C GLU A 164 -1.39 -2.76 13.11
N THR A 165 -0.67 -1.77 13.65
CA THR A 165 -0.51 -0.44 13.04
C THR A 165 0.94 0.01 13.12
N GLY A 166 1.38 0.77 12.12
CA GLY A 166 2.72 1.34 12.13
C GLY A 166 3.11 1.97 10.81
N SER A 167 4.35 2.41 10.71
CA SER A 167 4.89 2.81 9.41
C SER A 167 5.05 1.60 8.50
N VAL A 168 4.94 1.81 7.19
CA VAL A 168 5.19 0.75 6.19
C VAL A 168 6.55 0.10 6.42
N GLN A 169 7.58 0.91 6.71
CA GLN A 169 8.91 0.40 7.00
C GLN A 169 8.94 -0.56 8.19
N GLN A 170 8.26 -0.21 9.29
CA GLN A 170 8.20 -1.07 10.48
C GLN A 170 7.49 -2.39 10.19
N LEU A 171 6.33 -2.34 9.53
CA LEU A 171 5.58 -3.55 9.20
C LEU A 171 6.39 -4.50 8.30
N PHE A 172 7.11 -3.95 7.30
CA PHE A 172 7.90 -4.77 6.37
C PHE A 172 9.19 -5.32 6.98
N SER A 173 9.82 -4.58 7.92
CA SER A 173 11.08 -5.02 8.55
C SER A 173 10.88 -5.85 9.81
N ALA A 174 9.77 -5.64 10.52
CA ALA A 174 9.55 -6.18 11.85
C ALA A 174 8.07 -6.41 12.17
N PRO A 175 7.34 -7.21 11.35
CA PRO A 175 5.93 -7.49 11.59
C PRO A 175 5.73 -8.17 12.94
N GLN A 176 4.69 -7.76 13.68
CA GLN A 176 4.39 -8.30 15.00
C GLN A 176 3.25 -9.31 14.95
N SER A 177 2.18 -9.03 14.18
CA SER A 177 1.04 -9.92 14.09
C SER A 177 1.28 -11.05 13.08
N GLU A 178 0.74 -12.23 13.33
CA GLU A 178 0.80 -13.37 12.40
C GLU A 178 0.17 -13.01 11.05
N VAL A 179 -0.96 -12.30 11.07
CA VAL A 179 -1.64 -11.85 9.83
C VAL A 179 -0.74 -10.95 8.99
N THR A 180 0.02 -10.03 9.62
CA THR A 180 0.97 -9.20 8.88
C THR A 180 2.09 -10.04 8.29
N LYS A 181 2.60 -11.03 9.03
CA LYS A 181 3.63 -11.95 8.54
C LYS A 181 3.10 -12.74 7.33
N ASP A 182 1.90 -13.27 7.41
CA ASP A 182 1.27 -14.02 6.31
C ASP A 182 1.08 -13.15 5.06
N PHE A 183 0.57 -11.92 5.21
CA PHE A 183 0.49 -10.98 4.09
C PHE A 183 1.84 -10.70 3.44
N LEU A 184 2.89 -10.56 4.25
CA LEU A 184 4.23 -10.30 3.74
C LEU A 184 4.88 -11.53 3.09
N MET A 185 4.55 -12.74 3.55
CA MET A 185 5.02 -13.97 2.91
C MET A 185 4.55 -14.08 1.45
N HIS A 186 3.31 -13.70 1.18
CA HIS A 186 2.72 -13.76 -0.17
C HIS A 186 3.32 -12.77 -1.17
N ILE A 187 3.99 -11.70 -0.71
CA ILE A 187 4.63 -10.71 -1.61
C ILE A 187 6.07 -11.07 -1.92
N ASN A 188 6.69 -11.83 -1.05
CA ASN A 188 8.06 -12.22 -1.28
C ASN A 188 8.06 -13.23 -2.45
N PRO A 189 8.59 -12.87 -3.65
CA PRO A 189 8.63 -13.78 -4.79
C PRO A 189 9.41 -15.07 -4.50
N LEU A 190 9.93 -15.18 -3.29
CA LEU A 190 10.71 -16.28 -2.77
C LEU A 190 10.03 -16.92 -1.56
N ASN A 191 8.67 -16.89 -1.53
CA ASN A 191 7.94 -17.61 -0.48
C ASN A 191 8.36 -19.10 -0.49
N PRO A 192 8.87 -19.63 0.64
CA PRO A 192 9.28 -21.03 0.72
C PRO A 192 8.17 -22.01 0.35
N GLU A 193 6.91 -21.67 0.58
CA GLU A 193 5.75 -22.52 0.29
C GLU A 193 5.39 -22.56 -1.20
N ASP A 194 5.59 -21.46 -1.93
CA ASP A 194 5.31 -21.39 -3.37
C ASP A 194 6.45 -21.94 -4.24
N THR A 195 7.64 -22.04 -3.70
CA THR A 195 8.80 -22.57 -4.41
C THR A 195 9.08 -24.00 -3.99
N GLN A 196 8.55 -24.98 -4.73
CA GLN A 196 9.04 -26.37 -4.71
C GLN A 196 10.58 -26.47 -4.89
N LEU A 197 11.26 -25.36 -5.00
CA LEU A 197 12.70 -25.20 -5.20
C LEU A 197 13.47 -25.04 -3.88
N ILE A 198 12.82 -24.60 -2.78
CA ILE A 198 13.52 -24.48 -1.48
C ILE A 198 13.64 -25.86 -0.84
N ARG A 199 14.84 -26.39 -0.86
CA ARG A 199 15.16 -27.64 -0.18
C ARG A 199 15.84 -27.30 1.15
N TRP A 200 15.06 -27.41 2.23
CA TRP A 200 15.62 -27.33 3.56
C TRP A 200 16.51 -28.55 3.85
N SER A 201 17.61 -28.35 4.52
CA SER A 201 18.48 -29.47 4.93
C SER A 201 17.79 -30.28 6.04
N LYS A 202 18.11 -31.60 6.09
CA LYS A 202 17.54 -32.47 7.13
C LYS A 202 18.09 -32.19 8.54
N ASN A 203 19.23 -31.53 8.62
CA ASN A 203 20.03 -31.41 9.86
C ASN A 203 20.19 -29.95 10.33
N GLY A 204 19.59 -28.96 9.64
CA GLY A 204 19.68 -27.54 10.00
C GLY A 204 18.35 -26.97 10.53
N GLY A 205 18.44 -25.87 11.21
CA GLY A 205 17.27 -25.04 11.55
C GLY A 205 16.92 -24.09 10.40
N ALA A 206 15.64 -24.03 10.05
CA ALA A 206 15.13 -23.08 9.06
C ALA A 206 14.90 -21.73 9.71
N TYR A 207 15.52 -20.68 9.17
CA TYR A 207 15.44 -19.33 9.73
C TYR A 207 15.15 -18.30 8.66
N THR A 208 14.39 -17.29 9.04
CA THR A 208 14.17 -16.06 8.27
C THR A 208 14.97 -14.93 8.91
N LEU A 209 15.85 -14.29 8.14
CA LEU A 209 16.60 -13.12 8.56
C LEU A 209 16.05 -11.89 7.83
N ARG A 210 15.80 -10.82 8.58
CA ARG A 210 15.31 -9.54 8.05
C ARG A 210 16.31 -8.43 8.32
N PHE A 211 16.71 -7.75 7.26
CA PHE A 211 17.68 -6.66 7.26
C PHE A 211 17.01 -5.35 6.90
N SER A 212 17.48 -4.23 7.43
CA SER A 212 17.00 -2.91 7.02
C SER A 212 18.13 -1.89 6.93
N GLY A 213 17.98 -0.95 5.99
CA GLY A 213 18.91 0.15 5.82
C GLY A 213 20.29 -0.29 5.32
N GLU A 214 21.35 0.31 5.87
CA GLU A 214 22.74 0.09 5.46
C GLU A 214 23.22 -1.36 5.64
N LEU A 215 22.63 -2.09 6.58
CA LEU A 215 22.94 -3.50 6.83
C LEU A 215 22.68 -4.42 5.63
N THR A 216 21.83 -4.00 4.70
CA THR A 216 21.59 -4.75 3.45
C THR A 216 22.79 -4.76 2.51
N SER A 217 23.76 -3.85 2.71
CA SER A 217 24.99 -3.72 1.90
C SER A 217 26.24 -4.22 2.61
N GLU A 218 26.14 -4.62 3.89
CA GLU A 218 27.29 -5.15 4.65
C GLU A 218 27.43 -6.66 4.53
N PRO A 219 28.67 -7.20 4.56
CA PRO A 219 28.92 -8.64 4.51
C PRO A 219 28.73 -9.32 5.88
N VAL A 220 27.54 -9.09 6.50
CA VAL A 220 27.25 -9.54 7.87
C VAL A 220 27.29 -11.05 8.00
N LEU A 221 26.73 -11.79 7.04
CA LEU A 221 26.72 -13.26 7.08
C LEU A 221 28.13 -13.87 7.03
N SER A 222 28.99 -13.33 6.16
CA SER A 222 30.39 -13.79 6.06
C SER A 222 31.17 -13.51 7.34
N ARG A 223 30.89 -12.37 8.00
CA ARG A 223 31.49 -12.02 9.29
C ARG A 223 31.05 -13.00 10.35
N ILE A 224 29.77 -13.32 10.46
CA ILE A 224 29.22 -14.25 11.45
C ILE A 224 29.72 -15.67 11.21
N SER A 225 29.75 -16.13 9.96
CA SER A 225 30.32 -17.47 9.64
C SER A 225 31.74 -17.60 10.16
N ARG A 226 32.57 -16.60 9.94
CA ARG A 226 33.96 -16.61 10.36
C ARG A 226 34.13 -16.49 11.88
N ASP A 227 33.41 -15.56 12.51
CA ASP A 227 33.66 -15.18 13.89
C ASP A 227 32.98 -16.13 14.90
N TYR A 228 31.87 -16.78 14.49
CA TYR A 228 31.12 -17.72 15.35
C TYR A 228 31.12 -19.15 14.83
N GLY A 229 31.79 -19.44 13.71
CA GLY A 229 31.87 -20.81 13.17
C GLY A 229 30.48 -21.36 12.75
N ILE A 230 29.63 -20.51 12.18
CA ILE A 230 28.30 -20.89 11.73
C ILE A 230 28.29 -21.01 10.21
N GLU A 231 27.57 -22.01 9.71
CA GLU A 231 27.35 -22.21 8.29
C GLU A 231 25.94 -21.78 7.89
N PHE A 232 25.84 -21.05 6.78
CA PHE A 232 24.59 -20.63 6.17
C PHE A 232 24.43 -21.33 4.83
N ASN A 233 23.36 -22.11 4.69
CA ASN A 233 22.87 -22.53 3.38
C ASN A 233 21.72 -21.59 2.98
N ILE A 234 22.00 -20.69 2.05
CA ILE A 234 21.01 -19.70 1.58
C ILE A 234 20.03 -20.41 0.65
N CYS A 235 18.79 -20.53 1.07
CA CYS A 235 17.73 -21.19 0.32
C CYS A 235 17.04 -20.23 -0.65
N ALA A 236 16.79 -18.99 -0.18
CA ALA A 236 16.19 -17.92 -0.97
C ALA A 236 16.49 -16.57 -0.31
N GLY A 237 16.37 -15.48 -1.07
CA GLY A 237 16.52 -14.14 -0.49
C GLY A 237 16.49 -13.05 -1.53
N GLY A 238 16.26 -11.83 -1.05
CA GLY A 238 16.25 -10.65 -1.91
C GLY A 238 16.13 -9.37 -1.10
N THR A 239 16.31 -8.25 -1.78
CA THR A 239 16.13 -6.92 -1.23
C THR A 239 15.04 -6.20 -2.00
N GLN A 240 14.25 -5.38 -1.29
CA GLN A 240 13.22 -4.53 -1.88
C GLN A 240 13.28 -3.13 -1.27
N LYS A 241 12.97 -2.13 -2.08
CA LYS A 241 12.85 -0.76 -1.59
C LYS A 241 11.48 -0.56 -0.98
N VAL A 242 11.45 -0.04 0.27
CA VAL A 242 10.22 0.29 1.00
C VAL A 242 10.33 1.75 1.43
N GLY A 243 9.61 2.64 0.76
CA GLY A 243 9.80 4.09 0.90
C GLY A 243 11.22 4.49 0.50
N GLU A 244 11.95 5.14 1.39
CA GLU A 244 13.37 5.51 1.19
C GLU A 244 14.36 4.45 1.69
N THR A 245 13.88 3.40 2.34
CA THR A 245 14.72 2.36 2.97
C THR A 245 14.74 1.09 2.13
N VAL A 246 15.89 0.39 2.12
CA VAL A 246 16.02 -0.95 1.56
C VAL A 246 15.78 -1.96 2.67
N VAL A 247 14.91 -2.93 2.43
CA VAL A 247 14.64 -4.07 3.32
C VAL A 247 15.07 -5.34 2.62
N GLY A 248 15.85 -6.18 3.29
CA GLY A 248 16.26 -7.49 2.83
C GLY A 248 15.60 -8.59 3.63
N THR A 249 15.22 -9.67 2.95
CA THR A 249 14.75 -10.90 3.59
C THR A 249 15.58 -12.07 3.04
N LEU A 250 16.04 -12.92 3.94
CA LEU A 250 16.82 -14.10 3.60
C LEU A 250 16.25 -15.32 4.30
N PHE A 251 16.03 -16.39 3.55
CA PHE A 251 15.66 -17.71 4.05
C PHE A 251 16.91 -18.60 4.02
N ALA A 252 17.31 -19.10 5.16
CA ALA A 252 18.53 -19.90 5.27
C ALA A 252 18.38 -21.05 6.24
N ASP A 253 18.99 -22.20 5.90
CA ASP A 253 19.35 -23.20 6.89
C ASP A 253 20.62 -22.73 7.61
N ILE A 254 20.58 -22.74 8.93
CA ILE A 254 21.73 -22.33 9.74
C ILE A 254 22.22 -23.51 10.56
N HIS A 255 23.52 -23.77 10.48
CA HIS A 255 24.18 -24.85 11.14
C HIS A 255 25.28 -24.33 12.06
N GLY A 256 25.35 -24.89 13.28
CA GLY A 256 26.38 -24.56 14.26
C GLY A 256 26.10 -25.22 15.60
N SER A 257 27.04 -25.10 16.53
CA SER A 257 26.76 -25.54 17.90
C SER A 257 25.67 -24.64 18.53
N PRO A 258 24.83 -25.16 19.41
CA PRO A 258 23.79 -24.36 20.07
C PRO A 258 24.34 -23.10 20.76
N GLU A 259 25.54 -23.20 21.34
CA GLU A 259 26.18 -22.05 21.99
C GLU A 259 26.60 -20.97 20.99
N ASN A 260 27.19 -21.36 19.87
CA ASN A 260 27.64 -20.45 18.81
C ASN A 260 26.43 -19.81 18.11
N MET A 261 25.37 -20.57 17.85
CA MET A 261 24.12 -20.05 17.29
C MET A 261 23.48 -19.00 18.20
N ALA A 262 23.40 -19.27 19.51
CA ALA A 262 22.86 -18.30 20.45
C ALA A 262 23.66 -16.98 20.47
N LYS A 263 24.99 -17.04 20.46
CA LYS A 263 25.88 -15.87 20.38
C LYS A 263 25.69 -15.10 19.08
N ALA A 264 25.60 -15.78 17.95
CA ALA A 264 25.40 -15.18 16.64
C ALA A 264 24.03 -14.51 16.50
N PHE A 265 22.98 -15.15 16.96
CA PHE A 265 21.64 -14.57 16.94
C PHE A 265 21.53 -13.36 17.86
N ALA A 266 22.18 -13.39 19.03
CA ALA A 266 22.29 -12.23 19.89
C ALA A 266 23.02 -11.07 19.19
N TYR A 267 24.13 -11.34 18.51
CA TYR A 267 24.86 -10.34 17.73
C TYR A 267 24.01 -9.79 16.57
N LEU A 268 23.31 -10.64 15.81
CA LEU A 268 22.41 -10.22 14.73
C LEU A 268 21.33 -9.28 15.26
N ASN A 269 20.64 -9.66 16.32
CA ASN A 269 19.56 -8.87 16.91
C ASN A 269 20.07 -7.53 17.47
N GLN A 270 21.24 -7.49 18.12
CA GLN A 270 21.88 -6.26 18.61
C GLN A 270 22.20 -5.28 17.46
N ASN A 271 22.51 -5.81 16.27
CA ASN A 271 22.79 -5.03 15.08
C ASN A 271 21.53 -4.77 14.21
N GLY A 272 20.33 -5.02 14.72
CA GLY A 272 19.08 -4.68 14.03
C GLY A 272 18.66 -5.68 12.93
N ILE A 273 19.27 -6.88 12.91
CA ILE A 273 18.88 -7.98 12.03
C ILE A 273 18.00 -8.94 12.82
N LYS A 274 16.72 -9.02 12.46
CA LYS A 274 15.81 -9.95 13.11
C LYS A 274 16.00 -11.36 12.57
N VAL A 275 16.09 -12.32 13.48
CA VAL A 275 16.17 -13.76 13.18
C VAL A 275 14.93 -14.42 13.77
N GLU A 276 14.17 -15.07 12.92
CA GLU A 276 12.96 -15.80 13.30
C GLU A 276 13.09 -17.26 12.84
N GLU A 277 12.69 -18.21 13.68
CA GLU A 277 12.61 -19.61 13.26
C GLU A 277 11.43 -19.77 12.30
N THR A 278 11.68 -20.39 11.15
CA THR A 278 10.66 -20.61 10.12
C THR A 278 10.03 -21.98 10.38
N HIS A 279 8.72 -22.00 10.63
CA HIS A 279 7.98 -23.26 10.71
C HIS A 279 7.96 -23.94 9.34
N ARG A 280 8.30 -25.23 9.31
CA ARG A 280 8.35 -26.08 8.11
C ARG A 280 6.97 -26.55 7.70
#